data_3117b03872f18d7b8737844715e41301
#
_entry.id   3117b03872f18d7b8737844715e41301
#
_cell.length_a   1.000
_cell.length_b   1.000
_cell.length_c   1.000
_cell.angle_alpha   90.00
_cell.angle_beta   90.00
_cell.angle_gamma   90.00
#
_symmetry.space_group_name_H-M   'P 1'
#
loop_
_entity.id
_entity.type
_entity.pdbx_description
1 polymer ?
#
loop_
_entity_poly.entity_id
_entity_poly.type
_entity_poly.pdbx_seq_one_letter_code
_entity_poly.pdbx_strand_id
1 'polypeptide(L)'
;MTETERKQIIALVQREVVPAIGCTEPIAVALCVAKATETLGAKPEKIEVLLSANILKNAMGVGIPGTGMIGLPIAVALGALIGKSEYQLEVLKDSNPDAVNEGKRFIGEKRINISLKEDITEKLYIEVCCEAAGNKATAIIAGGHTTFIYIARNDDVFLNKQNTSCGETEEQTVDLTLRKVYDFAMNAPLDEIRFILETARLNKAAAERSFDGNYGHGLGRMLRGTYEHKILGDSVFSHILSYTSGACDARMAGAMIPVMSNSGSGNQGISATLPVLVYAEENGKSEEELIRALMLSHLTVIYIKQSLVRLTALCGCVVAATGSSCGITWLMGGTYEQVAFAVQNMIANLTGMICDGAKPSCALKVTTGVSTAVLSAIMAMENRCVTSVEGIIDEDVDQSIRNLTKIGSKGMDETDRLVLEIMTNKN
;
A
#
# COMPACT_ATOMS: atom_id res chain seq x y z
N MET A 1 -2.27 -13.26 -26.88
CA MET A 1 -1.11 -13.03 -25.98
C MET A 1 -0.02 -14.07 -26.24
N THR A 2 1.21 -13.65 -26.40
CA THR A 2 2.36 -14.57 -26.59
C THR A 2 2.80 -15.18 -25.25
N GLU A 3 3.54 -16.31 -25.29
CA GLU A 3 4.10 -16.93 -24.08
C GLU A 3 5.09 -15.98 -23.35
N THR A 4 5.89 -15.24 -24.09
CA THR A 4 6.83 -14.26 -23.55
C THR A 4 6.09 -13.16 -22.80
N GLU A 5 5.07 -12.58 -23.39
CA GLU A 5 4.25 -11.52 -22.77
C GLU A 5 3.53 -12.05 -21.53
N ARG A 6 3.03 -13.28 -21.55
CA ARG A 6 2.41 -13.91 -20.39
C ARG A 6 3.40 -14.07 -19.23
N LYS A 7 4.62 -14.53 -19.49
CA LYS A 7 5.68 -14.65 -18.48
C LYS A 7 6.08 -13.29 -17.90
N GLN A 8 6.12 -12.26 -18.72
CA GLN A 8 6.39 -10.89 -18.26
C GLN A 8 5.29 -10.38 -17.33
N ILE A 9 4.02 -10.62 -17.62
CA ILE A 9 2.89 -10.26 -16.76
C ILE A 9 2.97 -11.01 -15.42
N ILE A 10 3.26 -12.31 -15.43
CA ILE A 10 3.43 -13.11 -14.22
C ILE A 10 4.56 -12.53 -13.34
N ALA A 11 5.72 -12.25 -13.94
CA ALA A 11 6.85 -11.66 -13.24
C ALA A 11 6.49 -10.27 -12.65
N LEU A 12 5.72 -9.46 -13.38
CA LEU A 12 5.23 -8.18 -12.91
C LEU A 12 4.30 -8.36 -11.69
N VAL A 13 3.34 -9.28 -11.75
CA VAL A 13 2.44 -9.55 -10.62
C VAL A 13 3.23 -10.04 -9.40
N GLN A 14 4.14 -10.99 -9.58
CA GLN A 14 4.97 -11.53 -8.49
C GLN A 14 5.88 -10.47 -7.84
N ARG A 15 6.31 -9.46 -8.59
CA ARG A 15 7.09 -8.33 -8.08
C ARG A 15 6.24 -7.33 -7.30
N GLU A 16 5.04 -7.04 -7.78
CA GLU A 16 4.18 -5.99 -7.21
C GLU A 16 3.25 -6.51 -6.10
N VAL A 17 2.99 -7.83 -6.06
CA VAL A 17 2.12 -8.47 -5.07
C VAL A 17 2.97 -9.31 -4.14
N VAL A 18 3.38 -8.70 -3.02
CA VAL A 18 4.35 -9.29 -2.08
C VAL A 18 3.87 -9.14 -0.63
N PRO A 19 4.23 -10.09 0.27
CA PRO A 19 3.93 -9.96 1.70
C PRO A 19 4.62 -8.72 2.31
N ALA A 20 3.93 -8.09 3.26
CA ALA A 20 4.46 -6.97 4.03
C ALA A 20 3.92 -6.99 5.47
N ILE A 21 4.76 -6.63 6.45
CA ILE A 21 4.38 -6.45 7.86
C ILE A 21 4.43 -4.95 8.17
N GLY A 22 3.30 -4.38 8.60
CA GLY A 22 3.20 -2.95 8.88
C GLY A 22 3.18 -2.07 7.62
N CYS A 23 3.47 -0.78 7.80
CA CYS A 23 3.55 0.20 6.71
C CYS A 23 4.98 0.29 6.18
N THR A 24 5.11 0.33 4.86
CA THR A 24 6.42 0.29 4.18
C THR A 24 7.27 1.52 4.45
N GLU A 25 6.68 2.70 4.59
CA GLU A 25 7.43 3.95 4.76
C GLU A 25 8.19 4.02 6.10
N PRO A 26 7.58 3.81 7.29
CA PRO A 26 8.34 3.81 8.53
C PRO A 26 9.33 2.63 8.62
N ILE A 27 9.02 1.50 7.98
CA ILE A 27 9.94 0.36 7.92
C ILE A 27 11.15 0.67 7.03
N ALA A 28 10.97 1.38 5.91
CA ALA A 28 12.09 1.85 5.08
C ALA A 28 12.97 2.87 5.83
N VAL A 29 12.37 3.73 6.66
CA VAL A 29 13.14 4.62 7.56
C VAL A 29 13.94 3.80 8.56
N ALA A 30 13.32 2.82 9.24
CA ALA A 30 14.04 1.92 10.16
C ALA A 30 15.17 1.14 9.46
N LEU A 31 14.94 0.69 8.22
CA LEU A 31 15.97 0.03 7.39
C LEU A 31 17.16 0.96 7.09
N CYS A 32 16.89 2.22 6.75
CA CYS A 32 17.93 3.20 6.52
C CYS A 32 18.74 3.48 7.80
N VAL A 33 18.06 3.59 8.95
CA VAL A 33 18.69 3.74 10.27
C VAL A 33 19.54 2.52 10.63
N ALA A 34 19.01 1.32 10.44
CA ALA A 34 19.76 0.08 10.68
C ALA A 34 21.05 0.05 9.86
N LYS A 35 20.99 0.40 8.56
CA LYS A 35 22.17 0.45 7.68
C LYS A 35 23.18 1.49 8.13
N ALA A 36 22.73 2.70 8.49
CA ALA A 36 23.61 3.75 9.00
C ALA A 36 24.30 3.32 10.32
N THR A 37 23.54 2.67 11.22
CA THR A 37 24.05 2.15 12.51
C THR A 37 25.07 1.03 12.31
N GLU A 38 24.79 0.07 11.42
CA GLU A 38 25.74 -0.99 11.04
C GLU A 38 27.04 -0.40 10.47
N THR A 39 26.90 0.60 9.59
CA THR A 39 28.05 1.29 8.99
C THR A 39 28.86 2.07 10.02
N LEU A 40 28.20 2.69 11.00
CA LEU A 40 28.85 3.37 12.11
C LEU A 40 29.67 2.39 12.99
N GLY A 41 29.15 1.17 13.19
CA GLY A 41 29.76 0.13 13.99
C GLY A 41 29.61 0.34 15.51
N ALA A 42 28.72 1.23 15.93
CA ALA A 42 28.43 1.54 17.33
C ALA A 42 26.98 2.00 17.51
N LYS A 43 26.46 1.90 18.75
CA LYS A 43 25.14 2.45 19.09
C LYS A 43 25.19 3.99 18.94
N PRO A 44 24.29 4.60 18.15
CA PRO A 44 24.32 6.04 17.92
C PRO A 44 24.03 6.85 19.20
N GLU A 45 24.78 7.93 19.38
CA GLU A 45 24.51 8.95 20.39
C GLU A 45 23.52 10.00 19.85
N LYS A 46 23.55 10.24 18.54
CA LYS A 46 22.65 11.14 17.83
C LYS A 46 22.24 10.52 16.50
N ILE A 47 20.95 10.68 16.14
CA ILE A 47 20.41 10.28 14.85
C ILE A 47 19.67 11.47 14.24
N GLU A 48 20.06 11.82 13.03
CA GLU A 48 19.38 12.80 12.20
C GLU A 48 18.74 12.11 11.01
N VAL A 49 17.45 12.37 10.79
CA VAL A 49 16.65 11.76 9.73
C VAL A 49 16.02 12.86 8.89
N LEU A 50 16.36 12.89 7.61
CA LEU A 50 15.83 13.83 6.63
C LEU A 50 14.95 13.06 5.65
N LEU A 51 13.71 13.49 5.49
CA LEU A 51 12.68 12.76 4.73
C LEU A 51 12.05 13.63 3.66
N SER A 52 11.70 13.02 2.52
CA SER A 52 10.77 13.67 1.59
C SER A 52 9.39 13.85 2.24
N ALA A 53 8.65 14.81 1.73
CA ALA A 53 7.30 15.14 2.18
C ALA A 53 6.37 13.92 2.24
N ASN A 54 6.41 13.08 1.20
CA ASN A 54 5.54 11.91 1.12
C ASN A 54 5.92 10.80 2.11
N ILE A 55 7.21 10.57 2.36
CA ILE A 55 7.65 9.61 3.38
C ILE A 55 7.24 10.11 4.77
N LEU A 56 7.49 11.38 5.09
CA LEU A 56 7.09 11.96 6.38
C LEU A 56 5.56 11.83 6.58
N LYS A 57 4.78 12.28 5.60
CA LYS A 57 3.30 12.20 5.63
C LYS A 57 2.79 10.77 5.90
N ASN A 58 3.35 9.76 5.23
CA ASN A 58 2.87 8.39 5.31
C ASN A 58 3.38 7.63 6.55
N ALA A 59 4.47 8.09 7.16
CA ALA A 59 5.09 7.38 8.28
C ALA A 59 4.72 7.93 9.66
N MET A 60 4.26 9.20 9.75
CA MET A 60 4.10 9.85 11.05
C MET A 60 2.86 9.41 11.86
N GLY A 61 1.85 8.81 11.22
CA GLY A 61 0.55 8.50 11.86
C GLY A 61 0.22 7.02 11.99
N VAL A 62 1.12 6.11 11.61
CA VAL A 62 0.84 4.67 11.54
C VAL A 62 1.47 3.90 12.70
N GLY A 63 0.80 2.82 13.14
CA GLY A 63 1.32 1.90 14.16
C GLY A 63 2.56 1.15 13.67
N ILE A 64 3.58 1.07 14.53
CA ILE A 64 4.81 0.33 14.25
C ILE A 64 4.65 -1.10 14.77
N PRO A 65 4.91 -2.12 13.93
CA PRO A 65 4.66 -3.50 14.25
C PRO A 65 5.25 -3.95 15.60
N GLY A 66 4.41 -4.57 16.43
CA GLY A 66 4.82 -5.16 17.71
C GLY A 66 5.13 -4.17 18.82
N THR A 67 5.00 -2.86 18.62
CA THR A 67 5.42 -1.85 19.60
C THR A 67 4.28 -1.27 20.44
N GLY A 68 3.04 -1.34 19.94
CA GLY A 68 1.90 -0.59 20.49
C GLY A 68 2.06 0.93 20.37
N MET A 69 3.03 1.41 19.60
CA MET A 69 3.33 2.84 19.41
C MET A 69 3.11 3.26 17.96
N ILE A 70 2.93 4.57 17.77
CA ILE A 70 2.66 5.21 16.48
C ILE A 70 3.85 6.06 16.07
N GLY A 71 4.16 6.08 14.78
CA GLY A 71 5.01 7.06 14.12
C GLY A 71 6.51 6.75 14.13
N LEU A 72 7.24 7.66 13.52
CA LEU A 72 8.65 7.52 13.20
C LEU A 72 9.60 7.37 14.40
N PRO A 73 9.43 8.06 15.54
CA PRO A 73 10.42 8.00 16.61
C PRO A 73 10.73 6.59 17.08
N ILE A 74 9.72 5.72 17.25
CA ILE A 74 9.94 4.35 17.69
C ILE A 74 10.53 3.48 16.56
N ALA A 75 10.17 3.72 15.30
CA ALA A 75 10.75 3.01 14.16
C ALA A 75 12.25 3.32 14.02
N VAL A 76 12.63 4.59 14.18
CA VAL A 76 14.04 5.05 14.19
C VAL A 76 14.80 4.42 15.36
N ALA A 77 14.24 4.48 16.57
CA ALA A 77 14.88 3.91 17.76
C ALA A 77 15.13 2.41 17.61
N LEU A 78 14.14 1.64 17.15
CA LEU A 78 14.27 0.20 16.95
C LEU A 78 15.21 -0.13 15.79
N GLY A 79 15.20 0.64 14.71
CA GLY A 79 16.17 0.52 13.62
C GLY A 79 17.61 0.62 14.12
N ALA A 80 17.89 1.53 15.05
CA ALA A 80 19.20 1.71 15.66
C ALA A 80 19.57 0.65 16.70
N LEU A 81 18.60 0.11 17.43
CA LEU A 81 18.84 -0.79 18.55
C LEU A 81 18.91 -2.26 18.15
N ILE A 82 18.04 -2.69 17.25
CA ILE A 82 17.85 -4.10 16.90
C ILE A 82 17.76 -4.34 15.38
N GLY A 83 17.66 -3.27 14.57
CA GLY A 83 17.48 -3.39 13.13
C GLY A 83 18.65 -4.10 12.46
N LYS A 84 18.34 -5.03 11.53
CA LYS A 84 19.31 -5.70 10.67
C LYS A 84 18.97 -5.39 9.22
N SER A 85 19.84 -4.66 8.53
CA SER A 85 19.56 -4.20 7.16
C SER A 85 19.39 -5.35 6.16
N GLU A 86 19.96 -6.53 6.43
CA GLU A 86 19.81 -7.73 5.63
C GLU A 86 18.34 -8.23 5.54
N TYR A 87 17.50 -7.89 6.53
CA TYR A 87 16.10 -8.27 6.55
C TYR A 87 15.18 -7.38 5.69
N GLN A 88 15.75 -6.36 5.06
CA GLN A 88 15.01 -5.47 4.18
C GLN A 88 13.74 -4.91 4.87
N LEU A 89 12.55 -5.08 4.27
CA LEU A 89 11.28 -4.61 4.85
C LEU A 89 10.78 -5.42 6.06
N GLU A 90 11.55 -6.40 6.52
CA GLU A 90 11.33 -7.10 7.79
C GLU A 90 12.35 -6.69 8.88
N VAL A 91 13.01 -5.54 8.71
CA VAL A 91 14.12 -5.04 9.54
C VAL A 91 13.82 -5.04 11.06
N LEU A 92 12.55 -4.95 11.44
CA LEU A 92 12.09 -4.95 12.84
C LEU A 92 11.48 -6.29 13.29
N LYS A 93 11.64 -7.39 12.55
CA LYS A 93 11.02 -8.68 12.89
C LYS A 93 11.47 -9.26 14.23
N ASP A 94 12.67 -8.90 14.70
CA ASP A 94 13.21 -9.32 15.99
C ASP A 94 12.71 -8.44 17.16
N SER A 95 11.74 -7.54 16.92
CA SER A 95 11.17 -6.67 17.95
C SER A 95 10.55 -7.48 19.09
N ASN A 96 10.87 -7.08 20.32
CA ASN A 96 10.37 -7.69 21.55
C ASN A 96 10.12 -6.61 22.62
N PRO A 97 9.42 -6.93 23.72
CA PRO A 97 9.08 -5.94 24.74
C PRO A 97 10.28 -5.19 25.34
N ASP A 98 11.44 -5.85 25.49
CA ASP A 98 12.63 -5.22 26.05
C ASP A 98 13.21 -4.20 25.09
N ALA A 99 13.32 -4.54 23.81
CA ALA A 99 13.74 -3.61 22.75
C ALA A 99 12.80 -2.40 22.65
N VAL A 100 11.49 -2.61 22.74
CA VAL A 100 10.50 -1.54 22.75
C VAL A 100 10.68 -0.61 23.96
N ASN A 101 10.92 -1.18 25.16
CA ASN A 101 11.18 -0.37 26.37
C ASN A 101 12.49 0.41 26.27
N GLU A 102 13.53 -0.18 25.70
CA GLU A 102 14.78 0.53 25.43
C GLU A 102 14.58 1.63 24.36
N GLY A 103 13.79 1.36 23.31
CA GLY A 103 13.41 2.35 22.32
C GLY A 103 12.69 3.55 22.91
N LYS A 104 11.76 3.35 23.86
CA LYS A 104 11.10 4.42 24.59
C LYS A 104 12.08 5.28 25.38
N ARG A 105 13.06 4.67 26.05
CA ARG A 105 14.13 5.40 26.74
C ARG A 105 14.97 6.21 25.77
N PHE A 106 15.38 5.59 24.67
CA PHE A 106 16.19 6.24 23.62
C PHE A 106 15.48 7.49 23.06
N ILE A 107 14.17 7.41 22.83
CA ILE A 107 13.36 8.58 22.42
C ILE A 107 13.34 9.65 23.52
N GLY A 108 13.16 9.25 24.78
CA GLY A 108 13.12 10.17 25.94
C GLY A 108 14.44 10.94 26.14
N GLU A 109 15.56 10.40 25.71
CA GLU A 109 16.88 11.03 25.75
C GLU A 109 17.08 12.10 24.66
N LYS A 110 16.08 12.33 23.79
CA LYS A 110 16.08 13.33 22.69
C LYS A 110 17.24 13.16 21.71
N ARG A 111 17.65 11.93 21.44
CA ARG A 111 18.73 11.59 20.53
C ARG A 111 18.34 11.57 19.05
N ILE A 112 17.03 11.64 18.77
CA ILE A 112 16.45 11.53 17.42
C ILE A 112 15.93 12.90 17.00
N ASN A 113 16.40 13.36 15.84
CA ASN A 113 15.84 14.52 15.14
C ASN A 113 15.31 14.07 13.79
N ILE A 114 14.02 14.38 13.50
CA ILE A 114 13.35 14.02 12.25
C ILE A 114 12.84 15.32 11.63
N SER A 115 13.24 15.58 10.39
CA SER A 115 12.85 16.81 9.69
C SER A 115 12.60 16.54 8.19
N LEU A 116 11.96 17.53 7.57
CA LEU A 116 11.75 17.53 6.12
C LEU A 116 13.07 17.85 5.42
N LYS A 117 13.36 17.13 4.35
CA LYS A 117 14.44 17.48 3.40
C LYS A 117 13.88 18.50 2.44
N GLU A 118 14.41 19.72 2.50
CA GLU A 118 14.07 20.80 1.57
C GLU A 118 14.74 20.60 0.21
N ASP A 119 14.20 21.23 -0.82
CA ASP A 119 14.76 21.31 -2.18
C ASP A 119 15.04 19.96 -2.87
N ILE A 120 14.18 18.95 -2.62
CA ILE A 120 14.23 17.68 -3.34
C ILE A 120 12.96 17.44 -4.17
N THR A 121 13.15 16.81 -5.33
CA THR A 121 12.07 16.42 -6.25
C THR A 121 11.61 14.97 -6.04
N GLU A 122 12.46 14.14 -5.42
CA GLU A 122 12.18 12.73 -5.16
C GLU A 122 11.05 12.57 -4.15
N LYS A 123 9.96 11.92 -4.59
CA LYS A 123 8.80 11.61 -3.72
C LYS A 123 9.12 10.55 -2.67
N LEU A 124 10.11 9.70 -2.92
CA LEU A 124 10.62 8.72 -1.97
C LEU A 124 12.11 8.99 -1.72
N TYR A 125 12.40 9.64 -0.59
CA TYR A 125 13.77 9.95 -0.15
C TYR A 125 13.86 9.84 1.37
N ILE A 126 14.89 9.13 1.83
CA ILE A 126 15.23 8.92 3.23
C ILE A 126 16.73 9.07 3.38
N GLU A 127 17.17 10.04 4.16
CA GLU A 127 18.58 10.23 4.51
C GLU A 127 18.72 10.11 6.02
N VAL A 128 19.64 9.28 6.47
CA VAL A 128 19.94 9.06 7.88
C VAL A 128 21.40 9.30 8.14
N CYS A 129 21.68 10.11 9.15
CA CYS A 129 22.98 10.31 9.71
C CYS A 129 23.03 9.85 11.16
N CYS A 130 23.91 8.92 11.48
CA CYS A 130 24.18 8.42 12.82
C CYS A 130 25.56 8.89 13.29
N GLU A 131 25.65 9.40 14.53
CA GLU A 131 26.90 9.89 15.12
C GLU A 131 27.15 9.21 16.47
N ALA A 132 28.40 8.78 16.72
CA ALA A 132 28.87 8.30 18.01
C ALA A 132 30.40 8.42 18.13
N ALA A 133 30.90 8.82 19.29
CA ALA A 133 32.33 8.91 19.61
C ALA A 133 33.15 9.66 18.52
N GLY A 134 32.61 10.74 17.97
CA GLY A 134 33.23 11.56 16.93
C GLY A 134 33.22 10.93 15.52
N ASN A 135 32.64 9.75 15.33
CA ASN A 135 32.44 9.17 14.01
C ASN A 135 31.00 9.43 13.51
N LYS A 136 30.86 9.49 12.19
CA LYS A 136 29.61 9.73 11.50
C LYS A 136 29.39 8.68 10.41
N ALA A 137 28.18 8.16 10.30
CA ALA A 137 27.78 7.29 9.19
C ALA A 137 26.49 7.78 8.55
N THR A 138 26.46 7.77 7.22
CA THR A 138 25.31 8.23 6.43
C THR A 138 24.83 7.11 5.53
N ALA A 139 23.50 6.89 5.48
CA ALA A 139 22.84 6.04 4.52
C ALA A 139 21.70 6.80 3.85
N ILE A 140 21.47 6.57 2.53
CA ILE A 140 20.38 7.20 1.78
C ILE A 140 19.65 6.13 0.98
N ILE A 141 18.32 6.14 1.12
CA ILE A 141 17.38 5.36 0.28
C ILE A 141 16.63 6.35 -0.62
N ALA A 142 16.55 6.08 -1.93
CA ALA A 142 15.74 6.87 -2.86
C ALA A 142 15.15 6.03 -4.00
N GLY A 143 14.02 6.48 -4.56
CA GLY A 143 13.31 5.84 -5.67
C GLY A 143 12.54 4.57 -5.32
N GLY A 144 13.04 3.74 -4.42
CA GLY A 144 12.39 2.52 -3.91
C GLY A 144 12.64 2.34 -2.43
N HIS A 145 11.71 1.68 -1.70
CA HIS A 145 11.76 1.54 -0.24
C HIS A 145 13.00 0.79 0.31
N THR A 146 13.71 0.06 -0.55
CA THR A 146 14.91 -0.73 -0.19
C THR A 146 16.14 -0.36 -1.01
N THR A 147 16.03 0.66 -1.87
CA THR A 147 17.08 1.04 -2.81
C THR A 147 18.05 2.01 -2.16
N PHE A 148 19.18 1.52 -1.67
CA PHE A 148 20.28 2.37 -1.18
C PHE A 148 20.99 3.01 -2.36
N ILE A 149 21.15 4.35 -2.30
CA ILE A 149 21.89 5.14 -3.29
C ILE A 149 23.20 5.74 -2.74
N TYR A 150 23.33 5.81 -1.41
CA TYR A 150 24.53 6.31 -0.76
C TYR A 150 24.76 5.61 0.59
N ILE A 151 26.01 5.24 0.88
CA ILE A 151 26.46 4.72 2.17
C ILE A 151 27.90 5.19 2.40
N ALA A 152 28.14 5.85 3.54
CA ALA A 152 29.47 6.33 3.89
C ALA A 152 29.70 6.30 5.40
N ARG A 153 30.97 6.23 5.82
CA ARG A 153 31.44 6.43 7.20
C ARG A 153 32.58 7.39 7.19
N ASN A 154 32.44 8.51 7.87
CA ASN A 154 33.38 9.64 7.80
C ASN A 154 33.65 10.01 6.33
N ASP A 155 34.92 9.94 5.88
CA ASP A 155 35.33 10.21 4.51
C ASP A 155 35.30 8.97 3.60
N ASP A 156 35.05 7.77 4.16
CA ASP A 156 35.02 6.52 3.41
C ASP A 156 33.63 6.31 2.80
N VAL A 157 33.54 6.30 1.47
CA VAL A 157 32.31 6.07 0.72
C VAL A 157 32.27 4.64 0.22
N PHE A 158 31.29 3.86 0.69
CA PHE A 158 31.09 2.46 0.31
C PHE A 158 30.13 2.30 -0.88
N LEU A 159 29.18 3.22 -1.03
CA LEU A 159 28.21 3.26 -2.13
C LEU A 159 27.93 4.71 -2.50
N ASN A 160 28.00 5.05 -3.79
CA ASN A 160 27.56 6.34 -4.31
C ASN A 160 26.93 6.16 -5.71
N LYS A 161 25.61 6.18 -5.74
CA LYS A 161 24.79 6.16 -6.97
C LYS A 161 23.98 7.46 -7.14
N GLN A 162 24.29 8.52 -6.40
CA GLN A 162 23.54 9.79 -6.42
C GLN A 162 23.58 10.47 -7.81
N ASN A 163 24.67 10.30 -8.56
CA ASN A 163 24.86 10.90 -9.88
C ASN A 163 24.52 9.94 -11.05
N THR A 164 24.19 8.70 -10.75
CA THR A 164 23.56 7.86 -11.73
C THR A 164 22.10 8.34 -11.72
N SER A 165 21.67 9.07 -12.80
CA SER A 165 20.25 9.16 -13.06
C SER A 165 19.72 7.76 -12.70
N CYS A 166 18.78 7.67 -11.75
CA CYS A 166 17.96 6.48 -11.60
C CYS A 166 17.22 6.33 -12.95
N GLY A 167 17.99 5.95 -13.97
CA GLY A 167 17.45 5.24 -15.08
C GLY A 167 16.81 4.04 -14.40
N GLU A 168 15.48 4.05 -14.35
CA GLU A 168 14.77 2.83 -14.37
C GLU A 168 15.62 1.93 -15.25
N THR A 169 16.24 0.87 -14.69
CA THR A 169 16.60 -0.25 -15.53
C THR A 169 15.40 -0.37 -16.42
N GLU A 170 15.57 -0.31 -17.75
CA GLU A 170 14.54 -0.62 -18.72
C GLU A 170 14.13 -2.07 -18.47
N GLU A 171 13.51 -2.32 -17.31
CA GLU A 171 12.69 -3.48 -17.10
C GLU A 171 11.59 -3.29 -18.12
N GLN A 172 11.54 -4.19 -19.10
CA GLN A 172 10.54 -4.22 -20.15
C GLN A 172 9.16 -4.08 -19.48
N THR A 173 8.68 -2.86 -19.38
CA THR A 173 7.36 -2.55 -18.82
C THR A 173 6.36 -3.11 -19.80
N VAL A 174 5.61 -4.11 -19.36
CA VAL A 174 4.51 -4.64 -20.17
C VAL A 174 3.49 -3.51 -20.31
N ASP A 175 3.23 -3.11 -21.54
CA ASP A 175 2.18 -2.13 -21.84
C ASP A 175 0.82 -2.80 -21.65
N LEU A 176 0.16 -2.47 -20.54
CA LEU A 176 -1.14 -3.01 -20.17
C LEU A 176 -2.28 -2.12 -20.67
N THR A 177 -3.37 -2.76 -21.03
CA THR A 177 -4.71 -2.17 -21.21
C THR A 177 -5.70 -2.98 -20.40
N LEU A 178 -6.88 -2.44 -20.10
CA LEU A 178 -7.89 -3.19 -19.36
C LEU A 178 -8.30 -4.48 -20.10
N ARG A 179 -8.35 -4.45 -21.43
CA ARG A 179 -8.62 -5.64 -22.26
C ARG A 179 -7.52 -6.69 -22.06
N LYS A 180 -6.26 -6.30 -22.08
CA LYS A 180 -5.13 -7.22 -21.90
C LYS A 180 -5.13 -7.83 -20.49
N VAL A 181 -5.45 -7.03 -19.49
CA VAL A 181 -5.62 -7.48 -18.09
C VAL A 181 -6.72 -8.53 -17.98
N TYR A 182 -7.88 -8.26 -18.55
CA TYR A 182 -9.01 -9.19 -18.58
C TYR A 182 -8.67 -10.49 -19.31
N ASP A 183 -8.16 -10.39 -20.54
CA ASP A 183 -7.82 -11.55 -21.35
C ASP A 183 -6.74 -12.43 -20.69
N PHE A 184 -5.77 -11.82 -20.00
CA PHE A 184 -4.78 -12.56 -19.22
C PHE A 184 -5.45 -13.31 -18.06
N ALA A 185 -6.24 -12.63 -17.23
CA ALA A 185 -6.86 -13.24 -16.06
C ALA A 185 -7.78 -14.42 -16.45
N MET A 186 -8.48 -14.29 -17.58
CA MET A 186 -9.42 -15.33 -18.05
C MET A 186 -8.75 -16.51 -18.75
N ASN A 187 -7.63 -16.30 -19.45
CA ASN A 187 -7.07 -17.31 -20.36
C ASN A 187 -5.70 -17.85 -19.91
N ALA A 188 -5.06 -17.26 -18.89
CA ALA A 188 -3.79 -17.79 -18.40
C ALA A 188 -3.97 -19.23 -17.85
N PRO A 189 -2.99 -20.13 -18.06
CA PRO A 189 -3.00 -21.43 -17.42
C PRO A 189 -3.13 -21.30 -15.91
N LEU A 190 -4.05 -22.06 -15.31
CA LEU A 190 -4.41 -21.92 -13.90
C LEU A 190 -3.21 -22.13 -12.97
N ASP A 191 -2.36 -23.10 -13.30
CA ASP A 191 -1.18 -23.42 -12.49
C ASP A 191 -0.16 -22.27 -12.45
N GLU A 192 -0.06 -21.48 -13.53
CA GLU A 192 0.85 -20.34 -13.62
C GLU A 192 0.40 -19.14 -12.77
N ILE A 193 -0.90 -19.04 -12.46
CA ILE A 193 -1.49 -17.92 -11.72
C ILE A 193 -2.04 -18.30 -10.33
N ARG A 194 -1.96 -19.58 -9.96
CA ARG A 194 -2.46 -20.12 -8.67
C ARG A 194 -1.82 -19.46 -7.46
N PHE A 195 -0.59 -18.95 -7.58
CA PHE A 195 0.11 -18.24 -6.49
C PHE A 195 -0.69 -17.05 -5.95
N ILE A 196 -1.64 -16.51 -6.71
CA ILE A 196 -2.46 -15.38 -6.27
C ILE A 196 -3.35 -15.72 -5.04
N LEU A 197 -3.62 -17.00 -4.78
CA LEU A 197 -4.36 -17.46 -3.60
C LEU A 197 -3.67 -17.10 -2.28
N GLU A 198 -2.35 -16.88 -2.30
CA GLU A 198 -1.62 -16.44 -1.11
C GLU A 198 -2.10 -15.06 -0.62
N THR A 199 -2.63 -14.23 -1.53
CA THR A 199 -3.24 -12.95 -1.18
C THR A 199 -4.48 -13.16 -0.30
N ALA A 200 -5.32 -14.14 -0.65
CA ALA A 200 -6.50 -14.51 0.12
C ALA A 200 -6.11 -15.03 1.51
N ARG A 201 -5.16 -15.95 1.58
CA ARG A 201 -4.69 -16.55 2.84
C ARG A 201 -4.18 -15.50 3.84
N LEU A 202 -3.28 -14.63 3.41
CA LEU A 202 -2.67 -13.63 4.29
C LEU A 202 -3.65 -12.54 4.70
N ASN A 203 -4.42 -12.00 3.76
CA ASN A 203 -5.32 -10.89 4.05
C ASN A 203 -6.54 -11.33 4.88
N LYS A 204 -7.05 -12.55 4.67
CA LYS A 204 -8.09 -13.14 5.51
C LYS A 204 -7.62 -13.34 6.95
N ALA A 205 -6.43 -13.89 7.15
CA ALA A 205 -5.85 -14.06 8.49
C ALA A 205 -5.70 -12.72 9.23
N ALA A 206 -5.34 -11.63 8.51
CA ALA A 206 -5.27 -10.31 9.10
C ALA A 206 -6.65 -9.77 9.51
N ALA A 207 -7.70 -10.01 8.71
CA ALA A 207 -9.06 -9.64 9.05
C ALA A 207 -9.55 -10.40 10.29
N GLU A 208 -9.41 -11.72 10.31
CA GLU A 208 -9.82 -12.58 11.42
C GLU A 208 -9.11 -12.20 12.72
N ARG A 209 -7.81 -11.90 12.66
CA ARG A 209 -7.06 -11.40 13.81
C ARG A 209 -7.63 -10.12 14.38
N SER A 210 -8.19 -9.25 13.54
CA SER A 210 -8.76 -7.98 13.97
C SER A 210 -10.03 -8.15 14.79
N PHE A 211 -10.78 -9.22 14.58
CA PHE A 211 -12.05 -9.46 15.28
C PHE A 211 -11.85 -9.83 16.74
N ASP A 212 -10.74 -10.48 17.06
CA ASP A 212 -10.38 -10.90 18.43
C ASP A 212 -9.55 -9.84 19.18
N GLY A 213 -9.04 -8.82 18.46
CA GLY A 213 -8.14 -7.81 18.99
C GLY A 213 -8.79 -6.42 19.12
N ASN A 214 -8.04 -5.52 19.76
CA ASN A 214 -8.42 -4.11 19.84
C ASN A 214 -7.46 -3.28 18.96
N TYR A 215 -7.80 -3.19 17.66
CA TYR A 215 -6.97 -2.56 16.65
C TYR A 215 -7.66 -1.33 16.05
N GLY A 216 -6.90 -0.25 15.86
CA GLY A 216 -7.33 0.96 15.19
C GLY A 216 -8.60 1.54 15.79
N HIS A 217 -9.58 1.82 14.93
CA HIS A 217 -10.91 2.26 15.35
C HIS A 217 -11.87 1.08 15.58
N GLY A 218 -11.44 -0.15 15.31
CA GLY A 218 -12.25 -1.35 15.47
C GLY A 218 -13.43 -1.41 14.50
N LEU A 219 -13.32 -0.76 13.33
CA LEU A 219 -14.41 -0.64 12.37
C LEU A 219 -14.86 -2.01 11.86
N GLY A 220 -13.90 -2.91 11.54
CA GLY A 220 -14.21 -4.27 11.10
C GLY A 220 -15.04 -5.03 12.11
N ARG A 221 -14.72 -4.92 13.40
CA ARG A 221 -15.48 -5.54 14.50
C ARG A 221 -16.84 -4.86 14.71
N MET A 222 -16.90 -3.53 14.62
CA MET A 222 -18.15 -2.77 14.77
C MET A 222 -19.17 -3.15 13.69
N LEU A 223 -18.70 -3.43 12.47
CA LEU A 223 -19.54 -3.88 11.34
C LEU A 223 -20.06 -5.31 11.50
N ARG A 224 -19.74 -6.00 12.58
CA ARG A 224 -20.28 -7.31 13.00
C ARG A 224 -21.13 -7.22 14.26
N GLY A 225 -21.51 -6.03 14.67
CA GLY A 225 -22.23 -5.77 15.92
C GLY A 225 -23.73 -5.61 15.74
N THR A 226 -24.40 -5.32 16.87
CA THR A 226 -25.87 -5.23 16.91
C THR A 226 -26.45 -4.08 16.05
N TYR A 227 -25.74 -2.96 15.96
CA TYR A 227 -26.22 -1.80 15.17
C TYR A 227 -26.10 -2.07 13.67
N GLU A 228 -25.05 -2.74 13.26
CA GLU A 228 -24.82 -3.13 11.88
C GLU A 228 -25.96 -4.03 11.39
N HIS A 229 -26.32 -5.07 12.14
CA HIS A 229 -27.43 -5.97 11.77
C HIS A 229 -28.77 -5.24 11.59
N LYS A 230 -28.99 -4.13 12.29
CA LYS A 230 -30.21 -3.33 12.13
C LYS A 230 -30.21 -2.44 10.88
N ILE A 231 -29.03 -2.06 10.39
CA ILE A 231 -28.86 -1.09 9.28
C ILE A 231 -28.52 -1.82 7.97
N LEU A 232 -27.52 -2.70 7.99
CA LEU A 232 -26.99 -3.37 6.81
C LEU A 232 -27.50 -4.81 6.63
N GLY A 233 -28.00 -5.42 7.71
CA GLY A 233 -28.34 -6.84 7.76
C GLY A 233 -27.12 -7.75 7.76
N ASP A 234 -27.36 -9.05 7.96
CA ASP A 234 -26.33 -10.09 7.78
C ASP A 234 -26.26 -10.42 6.28
N SER A 235 -25.33 -9.80 5.58
CA SER A 235 -25.28 -9.82 4.12
C SER A 235 -23.83 -9.91 3.61
N VAL A 236 -23.67 -10.43 2.39
CA VAL A 236 -22.39 -10.41 1.69
C VAL A 236 -21.76 -9.01 1.70
N PHE A 237 -22.56 -7.98 1.56
CA PHE A 237 -22.11 -6.59 1.58
C PHE A 237 -21.50 -6.20 2.93
N SER A 238 -22.19 -6.48 4.05
CA SER A 238 -21.67 -6.19 5.39
C SER A 238 -20.41 -6.98 5.70
N HIS A 239 -20.33 -8.23 5.26
CA HIS A 239 -19.14 -9.06 5.42
C HIS A 239 -17.94 -8.55 4.62
N ILE A 240 -18.13 -8.13 3.37
CA ILE A 240 -17.09 -7.46 2.57
C ILE A 240 -16.53 -6.25 3.32
N LEU A 241 -17.40 -5.38 3.84
CA LEU A 241 -16.97 -4.20 4.58
C LEU A 241 -16.22 -4.57 5.86
N SER A 242 -16.74 -5.52 6.64
CA SER A 242 -16.17 -5.95 7.91
C SER A 242 -14.78 -6.57 7.74
N TYR A 243 -14.62 -7.55 6.84
CA TYR A 243 -13.34 -8.20 6.61
C TYR A 243 -12.29 -7.21 6.10
N THR A 244 -12.67 -6.37 5.14
CA THR A 244 -11.72 -5.45 4.51
C THR A 244 -11.27 -4.34 5.47
N SER A 245 -12.20 -3.74 6.22
CA SER A 245 -11.85 -2.74 7.23
C SER A 245 -11.10 -3.35 8.41
N GLY A 246 -11.44 -4.58 8.83
CA GLY A 246 -10.77 -5.29 9.91
C GLY A 246 -9.29 -5.56 9.61
N ALA A 247 -8.97 -6.08 8.44
CA ALA A 247 -7.58 -6.25 8.02
C ALA A 247 -6.81 -4.92 8.01
N CYS A 248 -7.46 -3.84 7.56
CA CYS A 248 -6.89 -2.50 7.60
C CYS A 248 -6.70 -1.99 9.03
N ASP A 249 -7.68 -2.19 9.94
CA ASP A 249 -7.56 -1.84 11.37
C ASP A 249 -6.34 -2.52 12.00
N ALA A 250 -6.20 -3.85 11.81
CA ALA A 250 -5.06 -4.60 12.35
C ALA A 250 -3.73 -4.06 11.81
N ARG A 251 -3.63 -3.90 10.49
CA ARG A 251 -2.40 -3.44 9.84
C ARG A 251 -2.01 -2.02 10.28
N MET A 252 -2.96 -1.08 10.28
CA MET A 252 -2.68 0.33 10.60
C MET A 252 -2.38 0.56 12.08
N ALA A 253 -2.86 -0.32 12.96
CA ALA A 253 -2.51 -0.32 14.37
C ALA A 253 -1.16 -1.00 14.68
N GLY A 254 -0.47 -1.55 13.69
CA GLY A 254 0.83 -2.20 13.88
C GLY A 254 0.73 -3.63 14.42
N ALA A 255 -0.29 -4.39 14.04
CA ALA A 255 -0.33 -5.83 14.32
C ALA A 255 0.87 -6.53 13.66
N MET A 256 1.50 -7.45 14.40
CA MET A 256 2.58 -8.31 13.89
C MET A 256 2.00 -9.46 13.07
N ILE A 257 1.38 -9.10 11.95
CA ILE A 257 0.79 -10.04 11.01
C ILE A 257 1.09 -9.61 9.57
N PRO A 258 1.54 -10.53 8.71
CA PRO A 258 1.75 -10.20 7.31
C PRO A 258 0.41 -10.01 6.59
N VAL A 259 0.38 -9.03 5.70
CA VAL A 259 -0.68 -8.87 4.69
C VAL A 259 -0.04 -8.96 3.30
N MET A 260 -0.78 -9.41 2.31
CA MET A 260 -0.33 -9.29 0.94
C MET A 260 -0.55 -7.86 0.47
N SER A 261 0.52 -7.22 0.03
CA SER A 261 0.48 -5.89 -0.55
C SER A 261 0.18 -5.93 -2.06
N ASN A 262 -0.05 -4.76 -2.64
CA ASN A 262 -0.05 -4.54 -4.08
C ASN A 262 0.56 -3.16 -4.36
N SER A 263 1.47 -3.09 -5.32
CA SER A 263 2.15 -1.85 -5.75
C SER A 263 2.69 -1.03 -4.56
N GLY A 264 3.33 -1.71 -3.60
CA GLY A 264 3.97 -1.11 -2.44
C GLY A 264 3.03 -0.71 -1.28
N SER A 265 1.74 -1.10 -1.31
CA SER A 265 0.80 -0.78 -0.23
C SER A 265 0.00 -2.01 0.22
N GLY A 266 0.08 -2.33 1.53
CA GLY A 266 -0.72 -3.41 2.12
C GLY A 266 -2.22 -3.11 2.08
N ASN A 267 -2.65 -1.86 2.28
CA ASN A 267 -4.07 -1.52 2.18
C ASN A 267 -4.62 -1.68 0.76
N GLN A 268 -3.78 -1.47 -0.27
CA GLN A 268 -4.17 -1.78 -1.65
C GLN A 268 -4.34 -3.28 -1.85
N GLY A 269 -3.41 -4.10 -1.36
CA GLY A 269 -3.54 -5.55 -1.41
C GLY A 269 -4.77 -6.07 -0.67
N ILE A 270 -5.04 -5.56 0.53
CA ILE A 270 -6.24 -5.87 1.32
C ILE A 270 -7.52 -5.54 0.52
N SER A 271 -7.60 -4.33 -0.04
CA SER A 271 -8.78 -3.86 -0.78
C SER A 271 -8.97 -4.56 -2.13
N ALA A 272 -7.89 -5.00 -2.77
CA ALA A 272 -7.98 -5.79 -4.01
C ALA A 272 -8.37 -7.26 -3.74
N THR A 273 -8.07 -7.78 -2.54
CA THR A 273 -8.28 -9.20 -2.22
C THR A 273 -9.62 -9.47 -1.55
N LEU A 274 -9.86 -8.84 -0.38
CA LEU A 274 -10.92 -9.28 0.54
C LEU A 274 -12.33 -9.12 -0.01
N PRO A 275 -12.69 -8.06 -0.74
CA PRO A 275 -14.02 -7.99 -1.34
C PRO A 275 -14.30 -9.12 -2.33
N VAL A 276 -13.28 -9.48 -3.13
CA VAL A 276 -13.38 -10.59 -4.10
C VAL A 276 -13.49 -11.93 -3.39
N LEU A 277 -12.64 -12.17 -2.38
CA LEU A 277 -12.63 -13.40 -1.60
C LEU A 277 -13.96 -13.63 -0.89
N VAL A 278 -14.44 -12.64 -0.12
CA VAL A 278 -15.67 -12.75 0.65
C VAL A 278 -16.86 -12.97 -0.29
N TYR A 279 -16.92 -12.23 -1.41
CA TYR A 279 -17.96 -12.45 -2.40
C TYR A 279 -17.93 -13.89 -2.96
N ALA A 280 -16.74 -14.39 -3.30
CA ALA A 280 -16.60 -15.73 -3.86
C ALA A 280 -16.99 -16.83 -2.86
N GLU A 281 -16.53 -16.74 -1.60
CA GLU A 281 -16.86 -17.72 -0.56
C GLU A 281 -18.35 -17.76 -0.27
N GLU A 282 -18.99 -16.61 -0.10
CA GLU A 282 -20.41 -16.53 0.25
C GLU A 282 -21.36 -16.92 -0.89
N ASN A 283 -20.89 -16.83 -2.13
CA ASN A 283 -21.66 -17.25 -3.30
C ASN A 283 -21.22 -18.63 -3.85
N GLY A 284 -20.44 -19.41 -3.09
CA GLY A 284 -20.06 -20.78 -3.43
C GLY A 284 -19.26 -20.90 -4.74
N LYS A 285 -18.44 -19.90 -5.05
CA LYS A 285 -17.62 -19.90 -6.26
C LYS A 285 -16.48 -20.91 -6.15
N SER A 286 -16.11 -21.50 -7.27
CA SER A 286 -15.02 -22.46 -7.36
C SER A 286 -13.67 -21.79 -7.11
N GLU A 287 -12.64 -22.59 -6.77
CA GLU A 287 -11.27 -22.11 -6.63
C GLU A 287 -10.75 -21.48 -7.91
N GLU A 288 -11.07 -22.02 -9.08
CA GLU A 288 -10.68 -21.45 -10.37
C GLU A 288 -11.31 -20.05 -10.55
N GLU A 289 -12.60 -19.89 -10.28
CA GLU A 289 -13.27 -18.58 -10.36
C GLU A 289 -12.60 -17.58 -9.40
N LEU A 290 -12.28 -18.00 -8.17
CA LEU A 290 -11.57 -17.15 -7.22
C LEU A 290 -10.18 -16.73 -7.72
N ILE A 291 -9.38 -17.66 -8.24
CA ILE A 291 -8.04 -17.37 -8.80
C ILE A 291 -8.13 -16.33 -9.92
N ARG A 292 -9.04 -16.54 -10.88
CA ARG A 292 -9.22 -15.62 -12.01
C ARG A 292 -9.71 -14.24 -11.57
N ALA A 293 -10.65 -14.18 -10.66
CA ALA A 293 -11.16 -12.92 -10.11
C ALA A 293 -10.11 -12.15 -9.30
N LEU A 294 -9.32 -12.84 -8.47
CA LEU A 294 -8.20 -12.23 -7.76
C LEU A 294 -7.12 -11.72 -8.73
N MET A 295 -6.79 -12.50 -9.75
CA MET A 295 -5.83 -12.08 -10.77
C MET A 295 -6.32 -10.85 -11.52
N LEU A 296 -7.59 -10.83 -11.94
CA LEU A 296 -8.22 -9.67 -12.58
C LEU A 296 -8.15 -8.45 -11.68
N SER A 297 -8.51 -8.59 -10.40
CA SER A 297 -8.48 -7.51 -9.43
C SER A 297 -7.07 -6.95 -9.23
N HIS A 298 -6.10 -7.82 -8.91
CA HIS A 298 -4.73 -7.39 -8.62
C HIS A 298 -4.00 -6.81 -9.83
N LEU A 299 -4.19 -7.39 -11.01
CA LEU A 299 -3.56 -6.89 -12.23
C LEU A 299 -4.20 -5.56 -12.70
N THR A 300 -5.49 -5.34 -12.47
CA THR A 300 -6.13 -4.03 -12.69
C THR A 300 -5.51 -2.95 -11.81
N VAL A 301 -5.24 -3.25 -10.52
CA VAL A 301 -4.55 -2.32 -9.62
C VAL A 301 -3.16 -1.97 -10.15
N ILE A 302 -2.39 -2.98 -10.55
CA ILE A 302 -1.03 -2.79 -11.11
C ILE A 302 -1.11 -1.92 -12.37
N TYR A 303 -2.04 -2.22 -13.27
CA TYR A 303 -2.25 -1.46 -14.51
C TYR A 303 -2.51 0.03 -14.23
N ILE A 304 -3.45 0.35 -13.35
CA ILE A 304 -3.73 1.75 -13.00
C ILE A 304 -2.50 2.39 -12.35
N LYS A 305 -1.77 1.66 -11.51
CA LYS A 305 -0.58 2.16 -10.82
C LYS A 305 0.62 2.40 -11.74
N GLN A 306 0.72 1.72 -12.88
CA GLN A 306 1.77 2.00 -13.86
C GLN A 306 1.72 3.44 -14.40
N SER A 307 0.51 4.00 -14.53
CA SER A 307 0.31 5.40 -14.99
C SER A 307 0.23 6.40 -13.84
N LEU A 308 0.24 5.94 -12.59
CA LEU A 308 0.17 6.77 -11.40
C LEU A 308 1.52 6.75 -10.68
N VAL A 309 2.06 7.91 -10.34
CA VAL A 309 3.30 7.96 -9.53
C VAL A 309 3.14 7.19 -8.23
N ARG A 310 4.23 6.62 -7.72
CA ARG A 310 4.22 5.68 -6.59
C ARG A 310 3.59 6.29 -5.33
N LEU A 311 3.90 7.56 -5.04
CA LEU A 311 3.32 8.34 -3.94
C LEU A 311 2.58 9.56 -4.49
N THR A 312 1.34 9.76 -4.10
CA THR A 312 0.44 10.82 -4.59
C THR A 312 -0.62 11.14 -3.55
N ALA A 313 -1.25 12.29 -3.67
CA ALA A 313 -2.41 12.65 -2.86
C ALA A 313 -3.70 11.91 -3.26
N LEU A 314 -3.76 11.23 -4.40
CA LEU A 314 -4.88 10.33 -4.69
C LEU A 314 -4.79 9.09 -3.80
N CYS A 315 -5.87 8.77 -3.09
CA CYS A 315 -5.90 7.65 -2.17
C CYS A 315 -5.76 6.31 -2.91
N GLY A 316 -4.81 5.45 -2.48
CA GLY A 316 -4.61 4.12 -3.05
C GLY A 316 -5.85 3.20 -2.94
N CYS A 317 -6.77 3.48 -1.99
CA CYS A 317 -8.03 2.75 -1.89
C CYS A 317 -8.90 2.90 -3.14
N VAL A 318 -8.85 4.06 -3.82
CA VAL A 318 -9.59 4.29 -5.09
C VAL A 318 -9.15 3.27 -6.14
N VAL A 319 -7.83 3.17 -6.34
CA VAL A 319 -7.23 2.25 -7.31
C VAL A 319 -7.54 0.79 -6.97
N ALA A 320 -7.34 0.42 -5.70
CA ALA A 320 -7.50 -0.96 -5.26
C ALA A 320 -8.97 -1.42 -5.27
N ALA A 321 -9.88 -0.54 -4.87
CA ALA A 321 -11.31 -0.82 -4.94
C ALA A 321 -11.82 -0.92 -6.38
N THR A 322 -11.21 -0.19 -7.33
CA THR A 322 -11.49 -0.37 -8.76
C THR A 322 -11.11 -1.78 -9.22
N GLY A 323 -9.96 -2.31 -8.76
CA GLY A 323 -9.60 -3.70 -9.03
C GLY A 323 -10.61 -4.69 -8.49
N SER A 324 -11.03 -4.56 -7.22
CA SER A 324 -12.02 -5.47 -6.64
C SER A 324 -13.40 -5.34 -7.29
N SER A 325 -13.81 -4.16 -7.78
CA SER A 325 -15.05 -4.03 -8.54
C SER A 325 -15.03 -4.88 -9.82
N CYS A 326 -13.88 -4.94 -10.52
CA CYS A 326 -13.70 -5.81 -11.68
C CYS A 326 -13.86 -7.29 -11.32
N GLY A 327 -13.21 -7.74 -10.24
CA GLY A 327 -13.27 -9.12 -9.78
C GLY A 327 -14.70 -9.52 -9.38
N ILE A 328 -15.41 -8.66 -8.64
CA ILE A 328 -16.81 -8.90 -8.23
C ILE A 328 -17.73 -8.94 -9.45
N THR A 329 -17.62 -7.96 -10.37
CA THR A 329 -18.43 -7.93 -11.60
C THR A 329 -18.29 -9.23 -12.38
N TRP A 330 -17.06 -9.71 -12.55
CA TRP A 330 -16.82 -10.96 -13.25
C TRP A 330 -17.41 -12.19 -12.50
N LEU A 331 -17.26 -12.26 -11.16
CA LEU A 331 -17.86 -13.31 -10.33
C LEU A 331 -19.39 -13.31 -10.37
N MET A 332 -20.02 -12.17 -10.62
CA MET A 332 -21.46 -12.05 -10.86
C MET A 332 -21.86 -12.58 -12.25
N GLY A 333 -20.92 -12.98 -13.09
CA GLY A 333 -21.14 -13.45 -14.46
C GLY A 333 -21.03 -12.34 -15.50
N GLY A 334 -20.41 -11.21 -15.14
CA GLY A 334 -20.25 -10.05 -16.01
C GLY A 334 -19.28 -10.27 -17.17
N THR A 335 -19.57 -9.63 -18.29
CA THR A 335 -18.72 -9.58 -19.49
C THR A 335 -17.57 -8.58 -19.32
N TYR A 336 -16.65 -8.55 -20.29
CA TYR A 336 -15.61 -7.51 -20.32
C TYR A 336 -16.20 -6.10 -20.34
N GLU A 337 -17.25 -5.88 -21.12
CA GLU A 337 -17.90 -4.57 -21.23
C GLU A 337 -18.46 -4.13 -19.88
N GLN A 338 -19.06 -5.06 -19.10
CA GLN A 338 -19.54 -4.77 -17.77
C GLN A 338 -18.38 -4.52 -16.77
N VAL A 339 -17.25 -5.22 -16.91
CA VAL A 339 -16.03 -4.91 -16.14
C VAL A 339 -15.53 -3.50 -16.46
N ALA A 340 -15.54 -3.08 -17.74
CA ALA A 340 -15.18 -1.71 -18.13
C ALA A 340 -16.16 -0.67 -17.54
N PHE A 341 -17.47 -0.95 -17.54
CA PHE A 341 -18.47 -0.10 -16.88
C PHE A 341 -18.20 0.06 -15.38
N ALA A 342 -17.85 -1.03 -14.69
CA ALA A 342 -17.50 -0.97 -13.28
C ALA A 342 -16.30 -0.04 -13.02
N VAL A 343 -15.26 -0.08 -13.86
CA VAL A 343 -14.09 0.82 -13.78
C VAL A 343 -14.53 2.28 -13.98
N GLN A 344 -15.32 2.59 -14.99
CA GLN A 344 -15.79 3.94 -15.26
C GLN A 344 -16.66 4.48 -14.11
N ASN A 345 -17.57 3.67 -13.57
CA ASN A 345 -18.39 4.02 -12.40
C ASN A 345 -17.52 4.32 -11.17
N MET A 346 -16.46 3.53 -10.93
CA MET A 346 -15.51 3.76 -9.83
C MET A 346 -14.75 5.08 -10.00
N ILE A 347 -14.26 5.38 -11.19
CA ILE A 347 -13.53 6.60 -11.49
C ILE A 347 -14.41 7.82 -11.28
N ALA A 348 -15.63 7.80 -11.82
CA ALA A 348 -16.58 8.89 -11.67
C ALA A 348 -16.91 9.21 -10.20
N ASN A 349 -16.96 8.18 -9.35
CA ASN A 349 -17.35 8.33 -7.95
C ASN A 349 -16.19 8.76 -7.03
N LEU A 350 -15.01 8.13 -7.15
CA LEU A 350 -13.97 8.20 -6.12
C LEU A 350 -12.73 9.04 -6.46
N THR A 351 -12.67 9.68 -7.62
CA THR A 351 -11.49 10.48 -8.03
C THR A 351 -11.12 11.58 -7.03
N GLY A 352 -12.06 12.07 -6.25
CA GLY A 352 -11.84 13.11 -5.24
C GLY A 352 -11.36 12.61 -3.85
N MET A 353 -11.15 11.32 -3.64
CA MET A 353 -10.68 10.80 -2.34
C MET A 353 -9.19 11.04 -2.17
N ILE A 354 -8.82 11.97 -1.28
CA ILE A 354 -7.43 12.32 -1.00
C ILE A 354 -6.77 11.40 0.03
N CYS A 355 -5.45 11.22 -0.11
CA CYS A 355 -4.58 10.52 0.83
C CYS A 355 -3.85 11.54 1.73
N ASP A 356 -4.11 11.49 3.02
CA ASP A 356 -3.48 12.28 4.07
C ASP A 356 -2.59 11.42 4.99
N GLY A 357 -1.87 10.46 4.41
CA GLY A 357 -0.94 9.56 5.09
C GLY A 357 -1.57 8.29 5.64
N ALA A 358 -0.72 7.30 5.97
CA ALA A 358 -1.15 6.03 6.55
C ALA A 358 -1.46 6.19 8.04
N LYS A 359 -2.64 5.70 8.48
CA LYS A 359 -3.14 5.85 9.85
C LYS A 359 -4.37 4.98 10.10
N PRO A 360 -4.79 4.74 11.35
CA PRO A 360 -5.96 3.92 11.66
C PRO A 360 -7.24 4.31 10.90
N SER A 361 -7.47 5.61 10.68
CA SER A 361 -8.64 6.06 9.90
C SER A 361 -8.63 5.67 8.41
N CYS A 362 -7.55 5.04 7.91
CA CYS A 362 -7.55 4.44 6.57
C CYS A 362 -8.62 3.34 6.45
N ALA A 363 -8.99 2.66 7.54
CA ALA A 363 -10.09 1.70 7.55
C ALA A 363 -11.41 2.31 7.04
N LEU A 364 -11.71 3.57 7.39
CA LEU A 364 -12.89 4.30 6.89
C LEU A 364 -12.83 4.49 5.37
N LYS A 365 -11.66 4.92 4.85
CA LYS A 365 -11.47 5.14 3.40
C LYS A 365 -11.54 3.83 2.62
N VAL A 366 -10.97 2.76 3.17
CA VAL A 366 -11.07 1.40 2.60
C VAL A 366 -12.53 0.98 2.53
N THR A 367 -13.30 1.12 3.61
CA THR A 367 -14.73 0.80 3.65
C THR A 367 -15.52 1.58 2.59
N THR A 368 -15.30 2.89 2.46
CA THR A 368 -15.91 3.71 1.41
C THR A 368 -15.56 3.20 0.01
N GLY A 369 -14.28 2.90 -0.24
CA GLY A 369 -13.81 2.39 -1.53
C GLY A 369 -14.48 1.08 -1.91
N VAL A 370 -14.49 0.11 -0.99
CA VAL A 370 -15.04 -1.23 -1.31
C VAL A 370 -16.56 -1.25 -1.32
N SER A 371 -17.25 -0.39 -0.55
CA SER A 371 -18.70 -0.23 -0.70
C SER A 371 -19.06 0.31 -2.08
N THR A 372 -18.30 1.29 -2.57
CA THR A 372 -18.45 1.82 -3.94
C THR A 372 -18.13 0.74 -4.98
N ALA A 373 -17.13 -0.13 -4.73
CA ALA A 373 -16.81 -1.23 -5.64
C ALA A 373 -17.98 -2.19 -5.86
N VAL A 374 -18.67 -2.57 -4.78
CA VAL A 374 -19.87 -3.42 -4.87
C VAL A 374 -20.99 -2.71 -5.62
N LEU A 375 -21.26 -1.44 -5.30
CA LEU A 375 -22.31 -0.67 -5.99
C LEU A 375 -21.99 -0.49 -7.48
N SER A 376 -20.74 -0.23 -7.83
CA SER A 376 -20.28 -0.11 -9.21
C SER A 376 -20.42 -1.42 -9.98
N ALA A 377 -20.15 -2.56 -9.33
CA ALA A 377 -20.36 -3.87 -9.92
C ALA A 377 -21.85 -4.13 -10.17
N ILE A 378 -22.73 -3.84 -9.21
CA ILE A 378 -24.19 -4.00 -9.36
C ILE A 378 -24.71 -3.12 -10.53
N MET A 379 -24.30 -1.84 -10.59
CA MET A 379 -24.66 -0.97 -11.70
C MET A 379 -24.21 -1.54 -13.05
N ALA A 380 -22.98 -2.02 -13.12
CA ALA A 380 -22.42 -2.60 -14.34
C ALA A 380 -23.19 -3.85 -14.79
N MET A 381 -23.61 -4.72 -13.85
CA MET A 381 -24.45 -5.90 -14.18
C MET A 381 -25.81 -5.52 -14.75
N GLU A 382 -26.34 -4.37 -14.37
CA GLU A 382 -27.58 -3.79 -14.95
C GLU A 382 -27.31 -3.00 -16.24
N ASN A 383 -26.09 -3.10 -16.82
CA ASN A 383 -25.63 -2.34 -17.97
C ASN A 383 -25.75 -0.81 -17.78
N ARG A 384 -25.54 -0.34 -16.54
CA ARG A 384 -25.51 1.07 -16.16
C ARG A 384 -24.08 1.55 -16.03
N CYS A 385 -23.73 2.57 -16.79
CA CYS A 385 -22.42 3.19 -16.78
C CYS A 385 -22.55 4.72 -16.81
N VAL A 386 -21.67 5.39 -16.09
CA VAL A 386 -21.45 6.84 -16.22
C VAL A 386 -20.92 7.12 -17.62
N THR A 387 -21.54 8.05 -18.32
CA THR A 387 -21.29 8.31 -19.75
C THR A 387 -20.17 9.32 -19.96
N SER A 388 -19.64 9.39 -21.18
CA SER A 388 -18.57 10.33 -21.57
C SER A 388 -18.95 11.81 -21.53
N VAL A 389 -20.24 12.13 -21.37
CA VAL A 389 -20.70 13.51 -21.14
C VAL A 389 -20.60 13.93 -19.67
N GLU A 390 -20.21 13.03 -18.77
CA GLU A 390 -20.16 13.24 -17.33
C GLU A 390 -18.72 13.32 -16.82
N GLY A 391 -18.28 14.54 -16.49
CA GLY A 391 -17.00 14.78 -15.82
C GLY A 391 -15.76 14.33 -16.60
N ILE A 392 -14.96 13.44 -16.02
CA ILE A 392 -13.67 12.99 -16.58
C ILE A 392 -13.76 11.64 -17.31
N ILE A 393 -14.96 11.09 -17.43
CA ILE A 393 -15.17 9.79 -18.08
C ILE A 393 -15.06 9.94 -19.59
N ASP A 394 -14.48 8.94 -20.25
CA ASP A 394 -14.34 8.82 -21.69
C ASP A 394 -15.06 7.54 -22.16
N GLU A 395 -15.40 7.44 -23.44
CA GLU A 395 -15.94 6.21 -24.03
C GLU A 395 -14.92 5.06 -23.96
N ASP A 396 -13.64 5.40 -24.14
CA ASP A 396 -12.53 4.47 -23.90
C ASP A 396 -12.21 4.40 -22.39
N VAL A 397 -12.39 3.23 -21.80
CA VAL A 397 -12.10 2.98 -20.39
C VAL A 397 -10.63 3.22 -20.05
N ASP A 398 -9.70 2.89 -20.95
CA ASP A 398 -8.28 3.15 -20.76
C ASP A 398 -7.97 4.65 -20.77
N GLN A 399 -8.73 5.44 -21.55
CA GLN A 399 -8.64 6.91 -21.48
C GLN A 399 -9.19 7.46 -20.17
N SER A 400 -10.29 6.90 -19.65
CA SER A 400 -10.82 7.24 -18.31
C SER A 400 -9.79 6.98 -17.21
N ILE A 401 -9.07 5.85 -17.29
CA ILE A 401 -7.97 5.53 -16.38
C ILE A 401 -6.82 6.55 -16.52
N ARG A 402 -6.45 6.93 -17.75
CA ARG A 402 -5.44 7.98 -17.98
C ARG A 402 -5.88 9.34 -17.43
N ASN A 403 -7.15 9.69 -17.51
CA ASN A 403 -7.69 10.94 -16.95
C ASN A 403 -7.58 10.92 -15.39
N LEU A 404 -8.00 9.84 -14.76
CA LEU A 404 -7.82 9.63 -13.31
C LEU A 404 -6.36 9.76 -12.88
N THR A 405 -5.47 9.04 -13.54
CA THR A 405 -4.04 9.00 -13.18
C THR A 405 -3.34 10.33 -13.44
N LYS A 406 -3.74 11.08 -14.46
CA LYS A 406 -3.26 12.44 -14.74
C LYS A 406 -3.64 13.41 -13.61
N ILE A 407 -4.87 13.33 -13.09
CA ILE A 407 -5.29 14.12 -11.93
C ILE A 407 -4.46 13.71 -10.71
N GLY A 408 -4.35 12.42 -10.42
CA GLY A 408 -3.60 11.94 -9.27
C GLY A 408 -2.10 12.23 -9.32
N SER A 409 -1.47 12.19 -10.51
CA SER A 409 -0.02 12.36 -10.66
C SER A 409 0.43 13.82 -10.77
N LYS A 410 -0.41 14.69 -11.40
CA LYS A 410 -0.08 16.10 -11.68
C LYS A 410 -1.04 17.07 -11.00
N GLY A 411 -2.35 16.78 -11.06
CA GLY A 411 -3.38 17.69 -10.56
C GLY A 411 -3.40 17.80 -9.03
N MET A 412 -2.86 16.82 -8.32
CA MET A 412 -2.87 16.77 -6.85
C MET A 412 -1.52 17.11 -6.19
N ASP A 413 -0.52 17.61 -6.92
CA ASP A 413 0.78 17.97 -6.32
C ASP A 413 0.64 19.09 -5.26
N GLU A 414 -0.14 20.12 -5.56
CA GLU A 414 -0.43 21.19 -4.59
C GLU A 414 -1.26 20.68 -3.41
N THR A 415 -2.22 19.80 -3.67
CA THR A 415 -3.01 19.13 -2.62
C THR A 415 -2.09 18.34 -1.68
N ASP A 416 -1.11 17.63 -2.20
CA ASP A 416 -0.15 16.83 -1.42
C ASP A 416 0.71 17.73 -0.51
N ARG A 417 1.18 18.86 -1.05
CA ARG A 417 1.93 19.87 -0.31
C ARG A 417 1.09 20.49 0.82
N LEU A 418 -0.15 20.90 0.52
CA LEU A 418 -1.04 21.50 1.50
C LEU A 418 -1.44 20.53 2.61
N VAL A 419 -1.69 19.27 2.27
CA VAL A 419 -1.97 18.21 3.26
C VAL A 419 -0.82 18.06 4.23
N LEU A 420 0.43 18.00 3.74
CA LEU A 420 1.61 17.90 4.60
C LEU A 420 1.75 19.13 5.50
N GLU A 421 1.60 20.35 4.96
CA GLU A 421 1.65 21.58 5.71
C GLU A 421 0.66 21.59 6.88
N ILE A 422 -0.61 21.20 6.62
CA ILE A 422 -1.63 21.07 7.67
C ILE A 422 -1.21 20.01 8.71
N MET A 423 -0.67 18.87 8.28
CA MET A 423 -0.29 17.78 9.20
C MET A 423 0.88 18.16 10.11
N THR A 424 1.85 18.92 9.62
CA THR A 424 3.04 19.33 10.37
C THR A 424 2.82 20.54 11.27
N ASN A 425 1.80 21.36 10.97
CA ASN A 425 1.45 22.57 11.74
C ASN A 425 0.33 22.36 12.76
N LYS A 426 -0.06 21.11 13.06
CA LYS A 426 -1.00 20.81 14.13
C LYS A 426 -0.33 21.02 15.50
N ASN A 427 -0.98 21.81 16.35
CA ASN A 427 -0.62 22.00 17.76
C ASN A 427 -0.96 20.76 18.59
#